data_771ce2bcfab8ff18b223f6b3be332459
#
_entry.id   771ce2bcfab8ff18b223f6b3be332459
#
_cell.length_a   1.000
_cell.length_b   1.000
_cell.length_c   1.000
_cell.angle_alpha   90.00
_cell.angle_beta   90.00
_cell.angle_gamma   90.00
#
_symmetry.space_group_name_H-M   'P 1'
#
loop_
_entity.id
_entity.type
_entity.pdbx_description
1 polymer ?
#
loop_
_entity_poly.entity_id
_entity_poly.type
_entity_poly.pdbx_seq_one_letter_code
_entity_poly.pdbx_strand_id
1 'polypeptide(L)'
;IQAAKDKPQHLIEPEKRTHMPLKILVIHSTSLVGKSTTVASLLHPRLKQPRVFSVEKQNQDASRYGIEVVRYRGGDLKKLIDDIIIERRNLIVDVGASQYSDVMKEYSRVRGAINDFDVAIVPTTPDGRVQEETLGTIELLLKAGLQPEKLRVLFNRATIDADEDLDVQFEPVIAFLTQTPGLAYYSDLVVYENQIHADLRAEGLSFDQVANDKTDHKKVVDEALRKSPDSPDTMAKIRRLGIQRAVVSAKMELDTAFAALRLPKIQVESNPTVQPAEEK
;
A
#
# COMPACT_ATOMS: atom_id res chain seq x y z
N ILE A 1 63.50 -29.75 7.81
CA ILE A 1 62.18 -30.08 7.28
C ILE A 1 61.16 -29.68 8.36
N GLN A 2 60.59 -28.52 8.25
CA GLN A 2 59.55 -28.07 9.18
C GLN A 2 58.40 -27.48 8.38
N ALA A 3 57.27 -28.20 8.40
CA ALA A 3 56.06 -27.85 7.67
C ALA A 3 55.40 -26.63 8.33
N ALA A 4 55.18 -25.59 7.55
CA ALA A 4 54.34 -24.47 7.92
C ALA A 4 52.88 -24.92 7.96
N LYS A 5 52.21 -24.80 9.10
CA LYS A 5 50.78 -24.99 9.26
C LYS A 5 50.05 -23.75 8.76
N ASP A 6 49.33 -23.88 7.65
CA ASP A 6 48.36 -22.91 7.18
C ASP A 6 47.26 -22.75 8.25
N LYS A 7 47.08 -21.53 8.68
CA LYS A 7 45.91 -21.11 9.48
C LYS A 7 44.73 -20.93 8.54
N PRO A 8 43.55 -21.46 8.88
CA PRO A 8 42.36 -21.21 8.05
C PRO A 8 41.98 -19.73 8.09
N GLN A 9 41.87 -19.11 6.91
CA GLN A 9 41.28 -17.78 6.76
C GLN A 9 39.83 -17.84 7.25
N HIS A 10 39.53 -17.09 8.31
CA HIS A 10 38.16 -16.82 8.74
C HIS A 10 37.46 -16.08 7.58
N LEU A 11 36.60 -16.79 6.85
CA LEU A 11 35.60 -16.18 6.00
C LEU A 11 34.68 -15.32 6.93
N ILE A 12 34.82 -14.02 6.80
CA ILE A 12 33.88 -13.07 7.40
C ILE A 12 32.56 -13.26 6.62
N GLU A 13 31.60 -13.97 7.23
CA GLU A 13 30.25 -14.01 6.69
C GLU A 13 29.70 -12.58 6.63
N PRO A 14 29.05 -12.15 5.52
CA PRO A 14 28.47 -10.82 5.46
C PRO A 14 27.39 -10.73 6.53
N GLU A 15 27.50 -9.70 7.39
CA GLU A 15 26.52 -9.36 8.40
C GLU A 15 25.10 -9.39 7.80
N LYS A 16 24.27 -10.29 8.28
CA LYS A 16 22.83 -10.32 7.98
C LYS A 16 22.20 -9.07 8.57
N ARG A 17 22.04 -8.03 7.76
CA ARG A 17 21.25 -6.86 8.11
C ARG A 17 19.81 -7.35 8.37
N THR A 18 19.39 -7.39 9.61
CA THR A 18 18.02 -7.73 9.99
C THR A 18 17.12 -6.55 9.62
N HIS A 19 16.51 -6.65 8.46
CA HIS A 19 15.52 -5.70 8.00
C HIS A 19 14.19 -6.03 8.68
N MET A 20 13.70 -5.14 9.56
CA MET A 20 12.36 -5.28 10.11
C MET A 20 11.34 -5.03 9.00
N PRO A 21 10.44 -6.00 8.70
CA PRO A 21 9.44 -5.83 7.65
C PRO A 21 8.39 -4.79 8.06
N LEU A 22 8.01 -3.94 7.12
CA LEU A 22 6.91 -3.00 7.30
C LEU A 22 5.57 -3.71 7.10
N LYS A 23 4.65 -3.57 8.05
CA LYS A 23 3.31 -4.16 8.01
C LYS A 23 2.25 -3.07 7.94
N ILE A 24 1.50 -3.03 6.86
CA ILE A 24 0.49 -2.01 6.57
C ILE A 24 -0.90 -2.66 6.52
N LEU A 25 -1.84 -2.10 7.26
CA LEU A 25 -3.25 -2.43 7.18
C LEU A 25 -3.98 -1.41 6.30
N VAL A 26 -4.77 -1.85 5.33
CA VAL A 26 -5.70 -0.99 4.57
C VAL A 26 -7.10 -1.48 4.86
N ILE A 27 -7.91 -0.63 5.50
CA ILE A 27 -9.21 -1.04 6.04
C ILE A 27 -10.23 0.10 5.97
N HIS A 28 -11.49 -0.24 5.69
CA HIS A 28 -12.64 0.64 5.81
C HIS A 28 -13.92 -0.19 5.84
N SER A 29 -14.94 0.25 6.59
CA SER A 29 -16.23 -0.44 6.73
C SER A 29 -17.00 -0.51 5.42
N THR A 30 -16.85 0.48 4.56
CA THR A 30 -17.60 0.60 3.30
C THR A 30 -16.81 0.12 2.08
N SER A 31 -17.50 -0.25 1.00
CA SER A 31 -16.92 -0.60 -0.29
C SER A 31 -16.65 0.67 -1.13
N LEU A 32 -15.91 0.50 -2.24
CA LEU A 32 -15.68 1.53 -3.25
C LEU A 32 -14.89 2.77 -2.82
N VAL A 33 -14.34 2.79 -1.61
CA VAL A 33 -13.48 3.89 -1.13
C VAL A 33 -12.03 3.80 -1.65
N GLY A 34 -11.72 2.81 -2.47
CA GLY A 34 -10.42 2.67 -3.12
C GLY A 34 -9.38 1.83 -2.36
N LYS A 35 -9.76 0.99 -1.38
CA LYS A 35 -8.81 0.12 -0.62
C LYS A 35 -7.87 -0.65 -1.55
N SER A 36 -8.41 -1.49 -2.42
CA SER A 36 -7.59 -2.33 -3.32
C SER A 36 -6.83 -1.50 -4.37
N THR A 37 -7.34 -0.31 -4.75
CA THR A 37 -6.60 0.64 -5.59
C THR A 37 -5.41 1.24 -4.83
N THR A 38 -5.61 1.61 -3.57
CA THR A 38 -4.52 2.06 -2.67
C THR A 38 -3.44 1.00 -2.55
N VAL A 39 -3.83 -0.26 -2.35
CA VAL A 39 -2.88 -1.38 -2.31
C VAL A 39 -2.13 -1.51 -3.63
N ALA A 40 -2.85 -1.54 -4.76
CA ALA A 40 -2.28 -1.87 -6.06
C ALA A 40 -1.47 -0.74 -6.69
N SER A 41 -1.90 0.50 -6.53
CA SER A 41 -1.30 1.64 -7.25
C SER A 41 -0.44 2.53 -6.36
N LEU A 42 -0.77 2.66 -5.05
CA LEU A 42 0.00 3.50 -4.13
C LEU A 42 1.07 2.70 -3.38
N LEU A 43 0.72 1.57 -2.75
CA LEU A 43 1.61 0.86 -1.85
C LEU A 43 2.52 -0.15 -2.56
N HIS A 44 1.93 -1.09 -3.30
CA HIS A 44 2.65 -2.22 -3.90
C HIS A 44 3.84 -1.80 -4.75
N PRO A 45 3.74 -0.79 -5.65
CA PRO A 45 4.84 -0.40 -6.54
C PRO A 45 6.03 0.25 -5.82
N ARG A 46 5.83 0.73 -4.57
CA ARG A 46 6.81 1.52 -3.81
C ARG A 46 7.43 0.76 -2.64
N LEU A 47 6.94 -0.44 -2.36
CA LEU A 47 7.51 -1.32 -1.35
C LEU A 47 8.35 -2.42 -2.00
N LYS A 48 9.45 -2.79 -1.36
CA LYS A 48 10.32 -3.84 -1.89
C LYS A 48 9.64 -5.20 -1.75
N GLN A 49 9.20 -5.79 -2.86
CA GLN A 49 8.59 -7.12 -2.97
C GLN A 49 7.56 -7.43 -1.85
N PRO A 50 6.55 -6.56 -1.68
CA PRO A 50 5.59 -6.75 -0.60
C PRO A 50 4.75 -8.00 -0.83
N ARG A 51 4.39 -8.66 0.26
CA ARG A 51 3.33 -9.66 0.26
C ARG A 51 1.99 -8.97 0.46
N VAL A 52 0.98 -9.42 -0.25
CA VAL A 52 -0.38 -8.89 -0.10
C VAL A 52 -1.29 -10.00 0.44
N PHE A 53 -1.88 -9.75 1.62
CA PHE A 53 -2.94 -10.57 2.18
C PHE A 53 -4.27 -9.88 1.91
N SER A 54 -5.21 -10.59 1.32
CA SER A 54 -6.55 -10.10 1.04
C SER A 54 -7.57 -10.82 1.92
N VAL A 55 -8.36 -10.05 2.66
CA VAL A 55 -9.43 -10.57 3.51
C VAL A 55 -10.76 -10.20 2.87
N GLU A 56 -11.26 -11.05 1.95
CA GLU A 56 -12.45 -10.75 1.13
C GLU A 56 -13.24 -12.03 0.82
N LYS A 57 -14.58 -11.94 0.81
CA LYS A 57 -15.47 -13.04 0.40
C LYS A 57 -15.53 -13.23 -1.10
N GLN A 58 -15.50 -12.13 -1.84
CA GLN A 58 -15.60 -12.09 -3.29
C GLN A 58 -14.24 -11.69 -3.87
N ASN A 59 -13.92 -12.11 -5.10
CA ASN A 59 -12.66 -11.77 -5.77
C ASN A 59 -12.60 -10.28 -6.22
N GLN A 60 -12.85 -9.35 -5.29
CA GLN A 60 -12.81 -7.91 -5.52
C GLN A 60 -11.60 -7.25 -4.84
N ASP A 61 -10.47 -7.92 -4.88
CA ASP A 61 -9.22 -7.52 -4.24
C ASP A 61 -8.17 -6.98 -5.25
N ALA A 62 -6.97 -6.73 -4.75
CA ALA A 62 -5.85 -6.21 -5.54
C ALA A 62 -5.43 -7.13 -6.71
N SER A 63 -5.86 -8.41 -6.74
CA SER A 63 -5.56 -9.32 -7.87
C SER A 63 -6.14 -8.86 -9.20
N ARG A 64 -7.19 -8.04 -9.17
CA ARG A 64 -7.78 -7.42 -10.38
C ARG A 64 -6.82 -6.44 -11.08
N TYR A 65 -5.74 -6.06 -10.41
CA TYR A 65 -4.66 -5.23 -10.94
C TYR A 65 -3.40 -6.06 -11.25
N GLY A 66 -3.53 -7.37 -11.49
CA GLY A 66 -2.41 -8.25 -11.82
C GLY A 66 -1.43 -8.49 -10.66
N ILE A 67 -1.85 -8.26 -9.41
CA ILE A 67 -1.02 -8.46 -8.21
C ILE A 67 -1.31 -9.83 -7.60
N GLU A 68 -0.26 -10.54 -7.21
CA GLU A 68 -0.39 -11.78 -6.47
C GLU A 68 -0.89 -11.52 -5.04
N VAL A 69 -1.94 -12.21 -4.63
CA VAL A 69 -2.53 -12.07 -3.30
C VAL A 69 -2.71 -13.43 -2.62
N VAL A 70 -2.49 -13.47 -1.30
CA VAL A 70 -2.87 -14.59 -0.44
C VAL A 70 -4.23 -14.26 0.18
N ARG A 71 -5.22 -15.13 -0.03
CA ARG A 71 -6.60 -14.86 0.40
C ARG A 71 -6.93 -15.53 1.71
N TYR A 72 -7.60 -14.78 2.59
CA TYR A 72 -8.18 -15.25 3.84
C TYR A 72 -9.69 -15.02 3.83
N ARG A 73 -10.45 -15.93 4.45
CA ARG A 73 -11.89 -15.82 4.62
C ARG A 73 -12.24 -15.78 6.11
N GLY A 74 -13.48 -15.45 6.44
CA GLY A 74 -13.92 -15.26 7.83
C GLY A 74 -13.57 -16.37 8.82
N GLY A 75 -13.45 -17.63 8.37
CA GLY A 75 -12.99 -18.75 9.21
C GLY A 75 -11.47 -18.77 9.47
N ASP A 76 -10.69 -18.00 8.71
CA ASP A 76 -9.23 -18.05 8.73
C ASP A 76 -8.60 -16.88 9.50
N LEU A 77 -9.39 -16.06 10.20
CA LEU A 77 -8.89 -14.82 10.82
C LEU A 77 -7.83 -15.05 11.89
N LYS A 78 -7.95 -16.15 12.66
CA LYS A 78 -6.91 -16.52 13.62
C LYS A 78 -5.59 -16.83 12.90
N LYS A 79 -5.68 -17.63 11.83
CA LYS A 79 -4.51 -17.94 10.99
C LYS A 79 -3.93 -16.68 10.34
N LEU A 80 -4.76 -15.73 9.92
CA LEU A 80 -4.31 -14.44 9.40
C LEU A 80 -3.42 -13.71 10.43
N ILE A 81 -3.84 -13.63 11.70
CA ILE A 81 -3.07 -12.98 12.76
C ILE A 81 -1.72 -13.68 12.94
N ASP A 82 -1.71 -15.01 13.00
CA ASP A 82 -0.47 -15.79 13.13
C ASP A 82 0.46 -15.55 11.92
N ASP A 83 -0.08 -15.57 10.70
CA ASP A 83 0.68 -15.34 9.47
C ASP A 83 1.21 -13.90 9.37
N ILE A 84 0.49 -12.89 9.90
CA ILE A 84 0.98 -11.50 10.00
C ILE A 84 2.22 -11.44 10.91
N ILE A 85 2.20 -12.14 12.05
CA ILE A 85 3.31 -12.13 13.01
C ILE A 85 4.58 -12.73 12.39
N ILE A 86 4.46 -13.87 11.70
CA ILE A 86 5.58 -14.62 11.17
C ILE A 86 6.12 -14.10 9.83
N GLU A 87 5.36 -13.27 9.09
CA GLU A 87 5.81 -12.74 7.79
C GLU A 87 7.04 -11.85 7.96
N ARG A 88 8.08 -12.12 7.15
CA ARG A 88 9.40 -11.46 7.18
C ARG A 88 9.64 -10.51 5.99
N ARG A 89 8.68 -10.40 5.09
CA ARG A 89 8.67 -9.42 3.99
C ARG A 89 7.77 -8.26 4.35
N ASN A 90 7.93 -7.14 3.65
CA ASN A 90 6.93 -6.08 3.71
C ASN A 90 5.55 -6.68 3.42
N LEU A 91 4.56 -6.33 4.24
CA LEU A 91 3.23 -6.90 4.19
C LEU A 91 2.19 -5.80 4.05
N ILE A 92 1.25 -6.02 3.15
CA ILE A 92 0.04 -5.21 3.02
C ILE A 92 -1.16 -6.13 3.28
N VAL A 93 -2.03 -5.75 4.20
CA VAL A 93 -3.29 -6.47 4.46
C VAL A 93 -4.44 -5.61 3.95
N ASP A 94 -5.12 -6.09 2.91
CA ASP A 94 -6.30 -5.45 2.28
C ASP A 94 -7.58 -6.07 2.85
N VAL A 95 -8.30 -5.31 3.66
CA VAL A 95 -9.56 -5.78 4.28
C VAL A 95 -10.75 -5.29 3.49
N GLY A 96 -11.44 -6.22 2.81
CA GLY A 96 -12.69 -5.94 2.11
C GLY A 96 -13.83 -5.57 3.06
N ALA A 97 -14.74 -4.72 2.59
CA ALA A 97 -15.89 -4.27 3.39
C ALA A 97 -16.75 -5.45 3.88
N SER A 98 -16.88 -6.51 3.09
CA SER A 98 -17.64 -7.72 3.43
C SER A 98 -17.07 -8.50 4.62
N GLN A 99 -15.81 -8.29 4.97
CA GLN A 99 -15.11 -8.94 6.08
C GLN A 99 -14.77 -7.98 7.22
N TYR A 100 -15.02 -6.68 7.05
CA TYR A 100 -14.69 -5.65 8.02
C TYR A 100 -15.16 -5.97 9.44
N SER A 101 -16.46 -6.30 9.59
CA SER A 101 -17.05 -6.58 10.90
C SER A 101 -16.41 -7.81 11.58
N ASP A 102 -16.13 -8.87 10.80
CA ASP A 102 -15.52 -10.09 11.33
C ASP A 102 -14.07 -9.83 11.77
N VAL A 103 -13.32 -9.07 10.97
CA VAL A 103 -11.93 -8.64 11.27
C VAL A 103 -11.90 -7.78 12.53
N MET A 104 -12.75 -6.75 12.63
CA MET A 104 -12.79 -5.87 13.80
C MET A 104 -13.20 -6.62 15.07
N LYS A 105 -14.14 -7.57 14.96
CA LYS A 105 -14.52 -8.44 16.06
C LYS A 105 -13.35 -9.30 16.54
N GLU A 106 -12.54 -9.83 15.64
CA GLU A 106 -11.38 -10.64 16.00
C GLU A 106 -10.29 -9.80 16.66
N TYR A 107 -9.93 -8.62 16.11
CA TYR A 107 -8.98 -7.70 16.75
C TYR A 107 -9.45 -7.18 18.12
N SER A 108 -10.75 -7.05 18.32
CA SER A 108 -11.31 -6.71 19.65
C SER A 108 -11.17 -7.83 20.68
N ARG A 109 -11.09 -9.09 20.22
CA ARG A 109 -10.89 -10.26 21.10
C ARG A 109 -9.42 -10.50 21.43
N VAL A 110 -8.53 -10.30 20.46
CA VAL A 110 -7.08 -10.53 20.60
C VAL A 110 -6.42 -9.20 20.92
N ARG A 111 -6.41 -8.87 22.23
CA ARG A 111 -5.95 -7.57 22.70
C ARG A 111 -4.49 -7.30 22.26
N GLY A 112 -4.29 -6.17 21.58
CA GLY A 112 -2.98 -5.73 21.13
C GLY A 112 -2.59 -6.21 19.72
N ALA A 113 -3.27 -7.23 19.15
CA ALA A 113 -2.90 -7.77 17.83
C ALA A 113 -2.96 -6.73 16.71
N ILE A 114 -3.83 -5.73 16.82
CA ILE A 114 -3.91 -4.65 15.81
C ILE A 114 -2.64 -3.78 15.78
N ASN A 115 -1.83 -3.80 16.86
CA ASN A 115 -0.57 -3.07 16.91
C ASN A 115 0.62 -3.83 16.30
N ASP A 116 0.40 -5.04 15.78
CA ASP A 116 1.38 -5.74 14.93
C ASP A 116 1.55 -5.04 13.58
N PHE A 117 0.63 -4.16 13.21
CA PHE A 117 0.80 -3.24 12.09
C PHE A 117 1.61 -2.01 12.50
N ASP A 118 2.47 -1.56 11.61
CA ASP A 118 3.22 -0.32 11.76
C ASP A 118 2.37 0.89 11.38
N VAL A 119 1.47 0.72 10.40
CA VAL A 119 0.56 1.75 9.90
C VAL A 119 -0.79 1.12 9.53
N ALA A 120 -1.88 1.78 9.91
CA ALA A 120 -3.23 1.50 9.45
C ALA A 120 -3.72 2.67 8.56
N ILE A 121 -4.06 2.37 7.31
CA ILE A 121 -4.54 3.34 6.33
C ILE A 121 -6.05 3.19 6.20
N VAL A 122 -6.77 4.28 6.41
CA VAL A 122 -8.22 4.40 6.22
C VAL A 122 -8.45 5.36 5.06
N PRO A 123 -8.73 4.88 3.84
CA PRO A 123 -9.07 5.77 2.74
C PRO A 123 -10.48 6.33 2.93
N THR A 124 -10.67 7.62 2.61
CA THR A 124 -11.97 8.29 2.59
C THR A 124 -12.19 8.95 1.23
N THR A 125 -13.42 9.36 0.90
CA THR A 125 -13.76 10.07 -0.35
C THR A 125 -14.62 11.29 -0.04
N PRO A 126 -14.81 12.22 -0.98
CA PRO A 126 -15.67 13.41 -0.76
C PRO A 126 -17.14 13.09 -0.46
N ASP A 127 -17.60 11.86 -0.70
CA ASP A 127 -18.97 11.44 -0.39
C ASP A 127 -19.24 11.53 1.12
N GLY A 128 -20.25 12.31 1.52
CA GLY A 128 -20.57 12.57 2.92
C GLY A 128 -20.84 11.30 3.74
N ARG A 129 -21.54 10.31 3.15
CA ARG A 129 -21.81 9.04 3.81
C ARG A 129 -20.52 8.25 4.05
N VAL A 130 -19.60 8.27 3.07
CA VAL A 130 -18.30 7.64 3.24
C VAL A 130 -17.52 8.32 4.36
N GLN A 131 -17.59 9.62 4.47
CA GLN A 131 -16.92 10.36 5.56
C GLN A 131 -17.47 9.97 6.94
N GLU A 132 -18.81 9.87 7.10
CA GLU A 132 -19.42 9.36 8.34
C GLU A 132 -18.92 7.93 8.68
N GLU A 133 -18.90 7.04 7.71
CA GLU A 133 -18.38 5.66 7.87
C GLU A 133 -16.88 5.64 8.18
N THR A 134 -16.13 6.64 7.69
CA THR A 134 -14.70 6.83 8.02
C THR A 134 -14.52 7.13 9.50
N LEU A 135 -15.32 8.04 10.05
CA LEU A 135 -15.27 8.37 11.49
C LEU A 135 -15.53 7.12 12.33
N GLY A 136 -16.61 6.38 12.02
CA GLY A 136 -16.91 5.13 12.72
C GLY A 136 -15.82 4.06 12.58
N THR A 137 -15.15 4.00 11.42
CA THR A 137 -14.02 3.09 11.20
C THR A 137 -12.84 3.45 12.10
N ILE A 138 -12.49 4.75 12.19
CA ILE A 138 -11.40 5.24 13.04
C ILE A 138 -11.70 4.95 14.50
N GLU A 139 -12.90 5.27 14.99
CA GLU A 139 -13.30 5.01 16.37
C GLU A 139 -13.19 3.53 16.76
N LEU A 140 -13.63 2.62 15.88
CA LEU A 140 -13.53 1.19 16.11
C LEU A 140 -12.08 0.68 16.12
N LEU A 141 -11.21 1.22 15.27
CA LEU A 141 -9.77 0.90 15.27
C LEU A 141 -9.11 1.34 16.58
N LEU A 142 -9.38 2.56 17.04
CA LEU A 142 -8.88 3.08 18.32
C LEU A 142 -9.43 2.25 19.50
N LYS A 143 -10.72 1.89 19.48
CA LYS A 143 -11.34 1.03 20.48
C LYS A 143 -10.75 -0.39 20.51
N ALA A 144 -10.33 -0.92 19.36
CA ALA A 144 -9.61 -2.19 19.28
C ALA A 144 -8.15 -2.08 19.80
N GLY A 145 -7.70 -0.88 20.15
CA GLY A 145 -6.40 -0.60 20.75
C GLY A 145 -5.32 -0.17 19.76
N LEU A 146 -5.68 0.21 18.53
CA LEU A 146 -4.72 0.82 17.60
C LEU A 146 -4.17 2.10 18.21
N GLN A 147 -2.84 2.22 18.23
CA GLN A 147 -2.17 3.44 18.66
C GLN A 147 -2.46 4.58 17.66
N PRO A 148 -2.93 5.76 18.12
CA PRO A 148 -3.36 6.84 17.24
C PRO A 148 -2.31 7.29 16.21
N GLU A 149 -1.03 7.29 16.60
CA GLU A 149 0.10 7.67 15.76
C GLU A 149 0.35 6.71 14.58
N LYS A 150 -0.21 5.50 14.61
CA LYS A 150 -0.17 4.53 13.51
C LYS A 150 -1.27 4.75 12.47
N LEU A 151 -2.29 5.56 12.78
CA LEU A 151 -3.37 5.83 11.86
C LEU A 151 -2.96 6.81 10.76
N ARG A 152 -3.40 6.53 9.53
CA ARG A 152 -3.33 7.44 8.38
C ARG A 152 -4.67 7.49 7.70
N VAL A 153 -5.24 8.67 7.54
CA VAL A 153 -6.41 8.87 6.68
C VAL A 153 -5.94 9.33 5.31
N LEU A 154 -6.24 8.51 4.30
CA LEU A 154 -5.93 8.84 2.91
C LEU A 154 -7.14 9.53 2.28
N PHE A 155 -7.00 10.80 1.93
CA PHE A 155 -8.00 11.58 1.20
C PHE A 155 -7.98 11.16 -0.26
N ASN A 156 -8.84 10.21 -0.60
CA ASN A 156 -8.87 9.55 -1.90
C ASN A 156 -9.99 10.10 -2.77
N ARG A 157 -9.77 10.14 -4.09
CA ARG A 157 -10.68 10.72 -5.09
C ARG A 157 -11.02 12.18 -4.82
N ALA A 158 -10.05 12.92 -4.29
CA ALA A 158 -10.18 14.36 -4.24
C ALA A 158 -10.37 14.93 -5.65
N THR A 159 -11.18 15.94 -5.81
CA THR A 159 -11.34 16.65 -7.09
C THR A 159 -10.37 17.82 -7.15
N ILE A 160 -9.82 18.06 -8.36
CA ILE A 160 -9.10 19.30 -8.65
C ILE A 160 -10.14 20.29 -9.16
N ASP A 161 -10.91 20.85 -8.26
CA ASP A 161 -11.84 21.92 -8.60
C ASP A 161 -11.30 23.24 -8.03
N ALA A 162 -11.32 24.30 -8.86
CA ALA A 162 -10.85 25.61 -8.44
C ALA A 162 -11.71 26.23 -7.33
N ASP A 163 -12.93 25.74 -7.17
CA ASP A 163 -13.92 26.29 -6.24
C ASP A 163 -14.06 25.48 -4.94
N GLU A 164 -13.42 24.30 -4.83
CA GLU A 164 -13.49 23.45 -3.64
C GLU A 164 -12.11 22.98 -3.17
N ASP A 165 -11.58 23.68 -2.19
CA ASP A 165 -10.35 23.26 -1.50
C ASP A 165 -10.55 21.90 -0.81
N LEU A 166 -9.45 21.16 -0.61
CA LEU A 166 -9.44 19.87 0.08
C LEU A 166 -10.18 19.92 1.43
N ASP A 167 -10.01 21.01 2.17
CA ASP A 167 -10.60 21.20 3.49
C ASP A 167 -12.14 21.29 3.41
N VAL A 168 -12.70 21.77 2.30
CA VAL A 168 -14.15 21.78 2.05
C VAL A 168 -14.64 20.39 1.67
N GLN A 169 -13.91 19.68 0.78
CA GLN A 169 -14.30 18.36 0.33
C GLN A 169 -14.34 17.33 1.47
N PHE A 170 -13.49 17.48 2.49
CA PHE A 170 -13.34 16.50 3.57
C PHE A 170 -13.50 17.11 4.98
N GLU A 171 -14.24 18.22 5.07
CA GLU A 171 -14.42 18.99 6.30
C GLU A 171 -14.76 18.12 7.53
N PRO A 172 -15.75 17.21 7.52
CA PRO A 172 -16.11 16.42 8.71
C PRO A 172 -14.96 15.53 9.21
N VAL A 173 -14.20 14.94 8.28
CA VAL A 173 -13.06 14.05 8.64
C VAL A 173 -11.90 14.88 9.16
N ILE A 174 -11.59 16.01 8.52
CA ILE A 174 -10.50 16.91 8.94
C ILE A 174 -10.79 17.50 10.31
N ALA A 175 -12.03 17.94 10.55
CA ALA A 175 -12.47 18.44 11.85
C ALA A 175 -12.31 17.38 12.94
N PHE A 176 -12.72 16.14 12.67
CA PHE A 176 -12.55 15.03 13.60
C PHE A 176 -11.08 14.73 13.92
N LEU A 177 -10.21 14.67 12.90
CA LEU A 177 -8.78 14.40 13.08
C LEU A 177 -8.08 15.49 13.90
N THR A 178 -8.43 16.76 13.65
CA THR A 178 -7.81 17.89 14.35
C THR A 178 -8.30 18.07 15.77
N GLN A 179 -9.51 17.63 16.09
CA GLN A 179 -10.12 17.72 17.42
C GLN A 179 -9.85 16.49 18.30
N THR A 180 -9.45 15.36 17.70
CA THR A 180 -9.22 14.12 18.46
C THR A 180 -7.75 14.04 18.92
N PRO A 181 -7.47 14.02 20.23
CA PRO A 181 -6.10 13.95 20.73
C PRO A 181 -5.34 12.72 20.21
N GLY A 182 -4.11 12.94 19.78
CA GLY A 182 -3.22 11.89 19.29
C GLY A 182 -3.40 11.51 17.82
N LEU A 183 -4.48 11.93 17.15
CA LEU A 183 -4.63 11.78 15.70
C LEU A 183 -3.88 12.89 14.96
N ALA A 184 -3.42 12.59 13.76
CA ALA A 184 -2.72 13.53 12.91
C ALA A 184 -3.48 13.73 11.58
N TYR A 185 -3.63 14.99 11.18
CA TYR A 185 -4.07 15.38 9.85
C TYR A 185 -2.85 15.63 8.97
N TYR A 186 -2.82 14.98 7.81
CA TYR A 186 -1.78 15.14 6.80
C TYR A 186 -2.41 15.67 5.52
N SER A 187 -2.33 16.98 5.29
CA SER A 187 -2.94 17.66 4.13
C SER A 187 -2.34 17.25 2.79
N ASP A 188 -1.15 16.67 2.79
CA ASP A 188 -0.44 16.16 1.63
C ASP A 188 -0.71 14.66 1.34
N LEU A 189 -1.48 13.98 2.19
CA LEU A 189 -1.87 12.57 2.00
C LEU A 189 -3.16 12.47 1.17
N VAL A 190 -3.05 12.89 -0.08
CA VAL A 190 -4.17 13.01 -1.03
C VAL A 190 -3.89 12.22 -2.29
N VAL A 191 -4.91 11.58 -2.83
CA VAL A 191 -4.94 10.97 -4.16
C VAL A 191 -6.16 11.51 -4.90
N TYR A 192 -5.93 12.16 -6.04
CA TYR A 192 -6.99 12.73 -6.84
C TYR A 192 -7.73 11.68 -7.67
N GLU A 193 -8.96 12.00 -8.04
CA GLU A 193 -9.73 11.11 -8.91
C GLU A 193 -9.04 10.96 -10.28
N ASN A 194 -8.81 9.72 -10.69
CA ASN A 194 -8.09 9.43 -11.92
C ASN A 194 -8.65 8.15 -12.58
N GLN A 195 -9.03 8.27 -13.85
CA GLN A 195 -9.58 7.18 -14.65
C GLN A 195 -8.58 6.02 -14.83
N ILE A 196 -7.28 6.28 -14.71
CA ILE A 196 -6.24 5.28 -14.93
C ILE A 196 -6.41 4.01 -14.08
N HIS A 197 -6.95 4.13 -12.88
CA HIS A 197 -7.20 2.98 -12.02
C HIS A 197 -8.28 2.04 -12.57
N ALA A 198 -9.29 2.59 -13.26
CA ALA A 198 -10.29 1.80 -13.95
C ALA A 198 -9.73 1.14 -15.21
N ASP A 199 -8.91 1.85 -15.98
CA ASP A 199 -8.27 1.38 -17.19
C ASP A 199 -7.30 0.22 -16.90
N LEU A 200 -6.44 0.36 -15.89
CA LEU A 200 -5.53 -0.70 -15.43
C LEU A 200 -6.30 -1.96 -15.02
N ARG A 201 -7.39 -1.79 -14.28
CA ARG A 201 -8.23 -2.90 -13.84
C ARG A 201 -8.93 -3.60 -15.02
N ALA A 202 -9.42 -2.84 -15.98
CA ALA A 202 -10.07 -3.38 -17.17
C ALA A 202 -9.12 -4.24 -18.03
N GLU A 203 -7.86 -3.84 -18.10
CA GLU A 203 -6.82 -4.54 -18.87
C GLU A 203 -6.04 -5.59 -18.02
N GLY A 204 -6.36 -5.73 -16.72
CA GLY A 204 -5.63 -6.66 -15.81
C GLY A 204 -4.16 -6.32 -15.64
N LEU A 205 -3.79 -5.04 -15.77
CA LEU A 205 -2.42 -4.55 -15.70
C LEU A 205 -2.11 -3.99 -14.33
N SER A 206 -0.90 -4.27 -13.82
CA SER A 206 -0.42 -3.59 -12.61
C SER A 206 0.18 -2.23 -12.94
N PHE A 207 0.04 -1.29 -12.00
CA PHE A 207 0.63 0.03 -12.12
C PHE A 207 2.15 -0.05 -12.33
N ASP A 208 2.81 -0.94 -11.56
CA ASP A 208 4.26 -1.13 -11.61
C ASP A 208 4.74 -1.67 -12.96
N GLN A 209 4.04 -2.67 -13.53
CA GLN A 209 4.35 -3.19 -14.86
C GLN A 209 4.31 -2.11 -15.92
N VAL A 210 3.30 -1.22 -15.87
CA VAL A 210 3.15 -0.15 -16.85
C VAL A 210 4.15 0.98 -16.61
N ALA A 211 4.39 1.35 -15.34
CA ALA A 211 5.35 2.40 -14.98
C ALA A 211 6.81 2.04 -15.36
N ASN A 212 7.14 0.76 -15.31
CA ASN A 212 8.48 0.25 -15.64
C ASN A 212 8.61 -0.25 -17.09
N ASP A 213 7.54 -0.21 -17.88
CA ASP A 213 7.55 -0.60 -19.29
C ASP A 213 8.38 0.40 -20.11
N LYS A 214 9.51 -0.07 -20.64
CA LYS A 214 10.45 0.72 -21.44
C LYS A 214 10.16 0.68 -22.94
N THR A 215 9.08 0.04 -23.35
CA THR A 215 8.67 -0.04 -24.75
C THR A 215 8.33 1.35 -25.26
N ASP A 216 8.89 1.70 -26.43
CA ASP A 216 8.48 2.90 -27.16
C ASP A 216 7.13 2.65 -27.83
N HIS A 217 6.05 2.75 -27.02
CA HIS A 217 4.69 2.53 -27.51
C HIS A 217 4.30 3.54 -28.60
N LYS A 218 4.89 4.73 -28.62
CA LYS A 218 4.64 5.71 -29.70
C LYS A 218 5.12 5.16 -31.04
N LYS A 219 6.34 4.62 -31.09
CA LYS A 219 6.89 3.99 -32.29
C LYS A 219 6.04 2.79 -32.72
N VAL A 220 5.63 1.94 -31.74
CA VAL A 220 4.77 0.78 -32.03
C VAL A 220 3.43 1.19 -32.65
N VAL A 221 2.82 2.27 -32.15
CA VAL A 221 1.58 2.84 -32.72
C VAL A 221 1.82 3.41 -34.11
N ASP A 222 2.89 4.18 -34.33
CA ASP A 222 3.18 4.78 -35.62
C ASP A 222 3.42 3.70 -36.70
N GLU A 223 4.08 2.60 -36.38
CA GLU A 223 4.27 1.45 -37.25
C GLU A 223 2.95 0.73 -37.59
N ALA A 224 2.07 0.57 -36.59
CA ALA A 224 0.77 -0.06 -36.75
C ALA A 224 -0.16 0.78 -37.63
N LEU A 225 -0.19 2.10 -37.42
CA LEU A 225 -0.97 3.04 -38.20
C LEU A 225 -0.57 3.04 -39.70
N ARG A 226 0.72 2.85 -40.00
CA ARG A 226 1.19 2.75 -41.40
C ARG A 226 0.72 1.47 -42.09
N LYS A 227 0.52 0.38 -41.35
CA LYS A 227 0.15 -0.94 -41.87
C LYS A 227 -1.35 -1.13 -41.99
N SER A 228 -2.08 -0.81 -40.94
CA SER A 228 -3.52 -1.10 -40.80
C SER A 228 -4.15 -0.14 -39.79
N PRO A 229 -4.44 1.13 -40.17
CA PRO A 229 -4.84 2.18 -39.22
C PRO A 229 -6.11 1.83 -38.43
N ASP A 230 -7.09 1.18 -39.07
CA ASP A 230 -8.40 0.91 -38.44
C ASP A 230 -8.51 -0.51 -37.85
N SER A 231 -7.40 -1.24 -37.76
CA SER A 231 -7.46 -2.61 -37.24
C SER A 231 -7.68 -2.62 -35.70
N PRO A 232 -8.38 -3.64 -35.16
CA PRO A 232 -8.53 -3.82 -33.73
C PRO A 232 -7.18 -3.87 -32.96
N ASP A 233 -6.15 -4.43 -33.62
CA ASP A 233 -4.79 -4.48 -33.07
C ASP A 233 -4.15 -3.09 -32.94
N THR A 234 -4.32 -2.24 -33.96
CA THR A 234 -3.85 -0.83 -33.90
C THR A 234 -4.58 -0.06 -32.81
N MET A 235 -5.89 -0.25 -32.65
CA MET A 235 -6.65 0.38 -31.57
C MET A 235 -6.20 -0.09 -30.19
N ALA A 236 -5.86 -1.36 -30.01
CA ALA A 236 -5.29 -1.88 -28.76
C ALA A 236 -3.93 -1.24 -28.43
N LYS A 237 -3.05 -1.04 -29.42
CA LYS A 237 -1.76 -0.37 -29.28
C LYS A 237 -1.91 1.11 -28.90
N ILE A 238 -2.87 1.81 -29.50
CA ILE A 238 -3.21 3.20 -29.16
C ILE A 238 -3.67 3.28 -27.69
N ARG A 239 -4.56 2.37 -27.27
CA ARG A 239 -5.04 2.29 -25.88
C ARG A 239 -3.87 2.05 -24.92
N ARG A 240 -2.98 1.12 -25.24
CA ARG A 240 -1.80 0.83 -24.42
C ARG A 240 -0.88 2.04 -24.27
N LEU A 241 -0.65 2.81 -25.33
CA LEU A 241 0.09 4.06 -25.28
C LEU A 241 -0.59 5.09 -24.36
N GLY A 242 -1.93 5.20 -24.46
CA GLY A 242 -2.73 6.08 -23.58
C GLY A 242 -2.55 5.72 -22.11
N ILE A 243 -2.68 4.43 -21.78
CA ILE A 243 -2.49 3.92 -20.41
C ILE A 243 -1.08 4.21 -19.90
N GLN A 244 -0.04 3.97 -20.71
CA GLN A 244 1.34 4.25 -20.29
C GLN A 244 1.54 5.73 -19.96
N ARG A 245 1.05 6.63 -20.80
CA ARG A 245 1.17 8.09 -20.55
C ARG A 245 0.44 8.51 -19.29
N ALA A 246 -0.76 7.99 -19.08
CA ALA A 246 -1.56 8.29 -17.89
C ALA A 246 -0.89 7.76 -16.60
N VAL A 247 -0.30 6.56 -16.64
CA VAL A 247 0.45 6.00 -15.50
C VAL A 247 1.69 6.83 -15.18
N VAL A 248 2.45 7.27 -16.21
CA VAL A 248 3.62 8.14 -16.01
C VAL A 248 3.22 9.45 -15.35
N SER A 249 2.10 10.05 -15.76
CA SER A 249 1.59 11.28 -15.15
C SER A 249 1.13 11.06 -13.70
N ALA A 250 0.37 10.00 -13.44
CA ALA A 250 -0.13 9.68 -12.11
C ALA A 250 1.00 9.28 -11.12
N LYS A 251 2.15 8.83 -11.64
CA LYS A 251 3.24 8.36 -10.81
C LYS A 251 3.76 9.45 -9.86
N MET A 252 3.92 10.67 -10.33
CA MET A 252 4.42 11.79 -9.51
C MET A 252 3.49 12.11 -8.35
N GLU A 253 2.18 12.14 -8.61
CA GLU A 253 1.15 12.35 -7.60
C GLU A 253 1.19 11.24 -6.53
N LEU A 254 1.19 9.98 -6.99
CA LEU A 254 1.23 8.84 -6.08
C LEU A 254 2.57 8.73 -5.32
N ASP A 255 3.69 9.19 -5.90
CA ASP A 255 4.97 9.26 -5.19
C ASP A 255 4.90 10.30 -4.04
N THR A 256 4.23 11.44 -4.28
CA THR A 256 3.97 12.45 -3.26
C THR A 256 3.07 11.92 -2.14
N ALA A 257 1.95 11.29 -2.50
CA ALA A 257 1.03 10.69 -1.54
C ALA A 257 1.69 9.57 -0.72
N PHE A 258 2.55 8.75 -1.34
CA PHE A 258 3.31 7.72 -0.63
C PHE A 258 4.30 8.32 0.37
N ALA A 259 5.01 9.37 0.01
CA ALA A 259 5.90 10.09 0.93
C ALA A 259 5.12 10.69 2.11
N ALA A 260 3.90 11.20 1.84
CA ALA A 260 3.00 11.75 2.85
C ALA A 260 2.46 10.72 3.85
N LEU A 261 2.53 9.42 3.57
CA LEU A 261 2.23 8.37 4.55
C LEU A 261 3.18 8.41 5.76
N ARG A 262 4.36 9.04 5.62
CA ARG A 262 5.39 9.13 6.70
C ARG A 262 5.60 7.77 7.35
N LEU A 263 5.82 6.75 6.52
CA LEU A 263 6.06 5.39 6.98
C LEU A 263 7.28 5.34 7.90
N PRO A 264 7.29 4.49 8.93
CA PRO A 264 8.45 4.33 9.79
C PRO A 264 9.71 4.02 8.97
N LYS A 265 10.79 4.73 9.22
CA LYS A 265 12.08 4.40 8.60
C LYS A 265 12.50 3.04 9.12
N ILE A 266 12.84 2.15 8.22
CA ILE A 266 13.39 0.84 8.54
C ILE A 266 14.68 1.08 9.32
N GLN A 267 14.67 0.82 10.63
CA GLN A 267 15.88 0.90 11.45
C GLN A 267 16.76 -0.29 11.05
N VAL A 268 17.88 0.02 10.44
CA VAL A 268 18.99 -0.93 10.34
C VAL A 268 19.67 -0.88 11.70
N GLU A 269 19.45 -1.89 12.54
CA GLU A 269 20.22 -2.02 13.78
C GLU A 269 21.70 -2.11 13.40
N SER A 270 22.46 -1.05 13.69
CA SER A 270 23.91 -1.11 13.69
C SER A 270 24.32 -1.95 14.90
N ASN A 271 24.86 -3.15 14.66
CA ASN A 271 25.49 -3.92 15.74
C ASN A 271 26.50 -3.04 16.47
N PRO A 272 26.52 -3.03 17.81
CA PRO A 272 27.53 -2.30 18.54
C PRO A 272 28.91 -2.86 18.14
N THR A 273 29.76 -1.97 17.69
CA THR A 273 31.18 -2.27 17.38
C THR A 273 31.81 -2.89 18.61
N VAL A 274 32.16 -4.17 18.52
CA VAL A 274 32.97 -4.82 19.56
C VAL A 274 34.31 -4.12 19.57
N GLN A 275 34.57 -3.36 20.64
CA GLN A 275 35.91 -2.79 20.86
C GLN A 275 36.93 -3.93 20.98
N PRO A 276 38.09 -3.85 20.34
CA PRO A 276 39.12 -4.85 20.56
C PRO A 276 39.60 -4.80 22.02
N ALA A 277 39.65 -5.98 22.65
CA ALA A 277 40.22 -6.11 23.99
C ALA A 277 41.66 -5.63 23.94
N GLU A 278 41.98 -4.63 24.80
CA GLU A 278 43.36 -4.26 25.07
C GLU A 278 44.05 -5.43 25.76
N GLU A 279 45.04 -6.00 25.09
CA GLU A 279 46.01 -6.91 25.71
C GLU A 279 46.83 -6.14 26.75
N LYS A 280 46.78 -6.63 28.00
CA LYS A 280 47.74 -6.33 29.05
C LYS A 280 48.78 -7.41 29.13
#